data_d62a20d8e88fe54fae1cae2aec1d6373
#
_entry.id   d62a20d8e88fe54fae1cae2aec1d6373
#
_cell.length_a   1.000
_cell.length_b   1.000
_cell.length_c   1.000
_cell.angle_alpha   90.00
_cell.angle_beta   90.00
_cell.angle_gamma   90.00
#
_symmetry.space_group_name_H-M   'P 1'
#
loop_
_entity.id
_entity.type
_entity.pdbx_description
1 polymer ?
#
loop_
_entity_poly.entity_id
_entity_poly.type
_entity_poly.pdbx_seq_one_letter_code
_entity_poly.pdbx_strand_id
1 'polypeptide(L)'
;LMIYAVSKALNPKSKIDDFNKSAYYFEKIYRSNEENLEPLYNLIIVSLKSKRFSNLNDILNRVYLKNKNDVKIIEGLAKTNFFLGNLSKATFFYEELIKFNPSFLEGWTKFLGSINYHQNIDQKQYLDFCKKFDDLTVDREIKLKKRSINRDEKINIGFVSPDFKSHSVSFFLKDILNKIDKSKF
;
A
#
# COMPACT_ATOMS: atom_id res chain seq x y z
N LEU A 1 19.96 1.54 24.24
CA LEU A 1 18.97 0.68 23.57
C LEU A 1 18.45 1.31 22.28
N MET A 2 18.00 2.58 22.33
CA MET A 2 17.49 3.31 21.16
C MET A 2 18.48 3.31 19.97
N ILE A 3 19.73 3.73 20.21
CA ILE A 3 20.79 3.78 19.17
C ILE A 3 21.00 2.40 18.53
N TYR A 4 21.04 1.34 19.33
CA TYR A 4 21.20 -0.02 18.81
C TYR A 4 20.03 -0.45 17.95
N ALA A 5 18.78 -0.22 18.41
CA ALA A 5 17.58 -0.56 17.65
C ALA A 5 17.52 0.19 16.31
N VAL A 6 17.85 1.48 16.29
CA VAL A 6 17.91 2.32 15.09
C VAL A 6 19.00 1.83 14.14
N SER A 7 20.22 1.56 14.64
CA SER A 7 21.33 1.10 13.79
C SER A 7 21.00 -0.23 13.08
N LYS A 8 20.30 -1.13 13.76
CA LYS A 8 19.85 -2.39 13.17
C LYS A 8 18.70 -2.19 12.17
N ALA A 9 17.78 -1.29 12.44
CA ALA A 9 16.66 -1.00 11.57
C ALA A 9 17.04 -0.29 10.26
N LEU A 10 18.07 0.57 10.30
CA LEU A 10 18.52 1.40 9.18
C LEU A 10 19.59 0.74 8.31
N ASN A 11 20.23 -0.35 8.75
CA ASN A 11 21.25 -1.02 7.96
C ASN A 11 20.60 -1.67 6.72
N PRO A 12 21.04 -1.33 5.49
CA PRO A 12 20.50 -1.92 4.25
C PRO A 12 20.67 -3.44 4.14
N LYS A 13 21.63 -4.01 4.90
CA LYS A 13 21.91 -5.45 4.96
C LYS A 13 21.17 -6.17 6.08
N SER A 14 20.26 -5.48 6.80
CA SER A 14 19.53 -6.05 7.92
C SER A 14 18.62 -7.20 7.45
N LYS A 15 18.69 -8.30 8.21
CA LYS A 15 17.87 -9.48 8.02
C LYS A 15 16.63 -9.40 8.93
N ILE A 16 15.70 -10.33 8.74
CA ILE A 16 14.46 -10.43 9.54
C ILE A 16 14.76 -10.47 11.06
N ASP A 17 15.83 -11.18 11.47
CA ASP A 17 16.22 -11.25 12.88
C ASP A 17 16.70 -9.91 13.46
N ASP A 18 17.33 -9.07 12.66
CA ASP A 18 17.71 -7.72 13.08
C ASP A 18 16.48 -6.84 13.30
N PHE A 19 15.47 -6.95 12.43
CA PHE A 19 14.18 -6.27 12.63
C PHE A 19 13.42 -6.80 13.84
N ASN A 20 13.45 -8.11 14.10
CA ASN A 20 12.85 -8.70 15.30
C ASN A 20 13.50 -8.18 16.58
N LYS A 21 14.83 -8.10 16.61
CA LYS A 21 15.57 -7.52 17.75
C LYS A 21 15.25 -6.04 17.94
N SER A 22 15.23 -5.28 16.83
CA SER A 22 14.86 -3.86 16.88
C SER A 22 13.43 -3.69 17.41
N ALA A 23 12.47 -4.49 16.95
CA ALA A 23 11.09 -4.44 17.42
C ALA A 23 11.00 -4.71 18.93
N TYR A 24 11.71 -5.72 19.43
CA TYR A 24 11.76 -6.00 20.86
C TYR A 24 12.26 -4.80 21.68
N TYR A 25 13.33 -4.13 21.23
CA TYR A 25 13.88 -2.97 21.94
C TYR A 25 12.97 -1.74 21.85
N PHE A 26 12.38 -1.45 20.69
CA PHE A 26 11.43 -0.35 20.54
C PHE A 26 10.18 -0.57 21.39
N GLU A 27 9.64 -1.79 21.42
CA GLU A 27 8.52 -2.12 22.28
C GLU A 27 8.86 -1.92 23.78
N LYS A 28 10.04 -2.37 24.21
CA LYS A 28 10.51 -2.18 25.59
C LYS A 28 10.67 -0.71 25.96
N ILE A 29 11.22 0.11 25.05
CA ILE A 29 11.37 1.56 25.26
C ILE A 29 9.99 2.23 25.31
N TYR A 30 9.10 1.88 24.39
CA TYR A 30 7.73 2.41 24.39
C TYR A 30 7.00 2.09 25.71
N ARG A 31 7.04 0.83 26.16
CA ARG A 31 6.41 0.41 27.43
C ARG A 31 6.99 1.09 28.67
N SER A 32 8.21 1.59 28.63
CA SER A 32 8.81 2.34 29.75
C SER A 32 8.30 3.78 29.84
N ASN A 33 7.80 4.35 28.75
CA ASN A 33 7.16 5.66 28.68
C ASN A 33 6.17 5.70 27.51
N GLU A 34 4.92 5.32 27.78
CA GLU A 34 3.86 5.23 26.76
C GLU A 34 3.36 6.61 26.27
N GLU A 35 3.73 7.70 26.94
CA GLU A 35 3.41 9.06 26.49
C GLU A 35 4.30 9.48 25.31
N ASN A 36 5.52 8.94 25.25
CA ASN A 36 6.41 9.16 24.11
C ASN A 36 6.11 8.17 22.98
N LEU A 37 5.48 8.66 21.91
CA LEU A 37 5.09 7.85 20.75
C LEU A 37 6.23 7.59 19.76
N GLU A 38 7.39 8.25 19.87
CA GLU A 38 8.50 8.08 18.92
C GLU A 38 8.99 6.62 18.82
N PRO A 39 9.22 5.90 19.94
CA PRO A 39 9.57 4.49 19.90
C PRO A 39 8.47 3.62 19.25
N LEU A 40 7.20 3.98 19.45
CA LEU A 40 6.07 3.27 18.80
C LEU A 40 6.09 3.46 17.29
N TYR A 41 6.37 4.65 16.77
CA TYR A 41 6.48 4.88 15.31
C TYR A 41 7.60 4.05 14.68
N ASN A 42 8.74 3.95 15.38
CA ASN A 42 9.83 3.06 14.94
C ASN A 42 9.44 1.58 15.05
N LEU A 43 8.69 1.19 16.08
CA LEU A 43 8.15 -0.16 16.24
C LEU A 43 7.22 -0.53 15.06
N ILE A 44 6.37 0.40 14.61
CA ILE A 44 5.52 0.19 13.42
C ILE A 44 6.39 -0.21 12.23
N ILE A 45 7.42 0.57 11.91
CA ILE A 45 8.28 0.36 10.74
C ILE A 45 8.95 -1.03 10.79
N VAL A 46 9.58 -1.36 11.91
CA VAL A 46 10.34 -2.61 12.01
C VAL A 46 9.43 -3.84 12.13
N SER A 47 8.25 -3.70 12.75
CA SER A 47 7.28 -4.80 12.87
C SER A 47 6.66 -5.14 11.52
N LEU A 48 6.39 -4.15 10.67
CA LEU A 48 5.94 -4.39 9.30
C LEU A 48 7.00 -5.14 8.48
N LYS A 49 8.29 -4.79 8.64
CA LYS A 49 9.41 -5.48 7.96
C LYS A 49 9.63 -6.89 8.49
N SER A 50 9.43 -7.13 9.78
CA SER A 50 9.59 -8.45 10.42
C SER A 50 8.31 -9.30 10.43
N LYS A 51 7.23 -8.80 9.83
CA LYS A 51 5.91 -9.46 9.75
C LYS A 51 5.27 -9.77 11.12
N ARG A 52 5.56 -8.97 12.15
CA ARG A 52 4.98 -9.09 13.50
C ARG A 52 3.64 -8.34 13.61
N PHE A 53 2.71 -8.66 12.73
CA PHE A 53 1.48 -7.89 12.55
C PHE A 53 0.52 -7.98 13.73
N SER A 54 0.33 -9.17 14.31
CA SER A 54 -0.63 -9.38 15.40
C SER A 54 -0.25 -8.57 16.64
N ASN A 55 0.98 -8.74 17.14
CA ASN A 55 1.46 -8.01 18.32
C ASN A 55 1.42 -6.48 18.12
N LEU A 56 1.82 -6.01 16.92
CA LEU A 56 1.74 -4.59 16.59
C LEU A 56 0.28 -4.10 16.58
N ASN A 57 -0.62 -4.87 15.97
CA ASN A 57 -2.04 -4.49 15.89
C ASN A 57 -2.68 -4.35 17.28
N ASP A 58 -2.34 -5.24 18.22
CA ASP A 58 -2.84 -5.19 19.60
C ASP A 58 -2.34 -3.94 20.34
N ILE A 59 -1.08 -3.56 20.14
CA ILE A 59 -0.53 -2.33 20.72
C ILE A 59 -1.23 -1.12 20.12
N LEU A 60 -1.32 -1.05 18.79
CA LEU A 60 -1.90 0.09 18.08
C LEU A 60 -3.39 0.30 18.40
N ASN A 61 -4.18 -0.77 18.56
CA ASN A 61 -5.59 -0.65 18.94
C ASN A 61 -5.75 0.03 20.30
N ARG A 62 -4.89 -0.28 21.28
CA ARG A 62 -4.91 0.39 22.61
C ARG A 62 -4.53 1.86 22.52
N VAL A 63 -3.48 2.16 21.75
CA VAL A 63 -2.98 3.54 21.61
C VAL A 63 -3.96 4.40 20.82
N TYR A 64 -4.61 3.85 19.81
CA TYR A 64 -5.59 4.55 18.98
C TYR A 64 -6.76 5.11 19.81
N LEU A 65 -7.17 4.45 20.88
CA LEU A 65 -8.25 4.94 21.73
C LEU A 65 -7.99 6.34 22.29
N LYS A 66 -6.71 6.66 22.57
CA LYS A 66 -6.27 7.97 23.07
C LYS A 66 -5.74 8.90 21.97
N ASN A 67 -5.38 8.36 20.80
CA ASN A 67 -4.69 9.08 19.73
C ASN A 67 -5.39 8.88 18.37
N LYS A 68 -6.69 9.14 18.34
CA LYS A 68 -7.55 8.86 17.16
C LYS A 68 -7.17 9.64 15.91
N ASN A 69 -6.46 10.76 16.05
CA ASN A 69 -6.06 11.64 14.95
C ASN A 69 -4.59 11.46 14.56
N ASP A 70 -3.88 10.51 15.15
CA ASP A 70 -2.49 10.24 14.80
C ASP A 70 -2.39 9.43 13.52
N VAL A 71 -1.96 10.10 12.46
CA VAL A 71 -1.87 9.53 11.10
C VAL A 71 -0.96 8.30 11.05
N LYS A 72 0.15 8.28 11.83
CA LYS A 72 1.08 7.12 11.85
C LYS A 72 0.46 5.90 12.52
N ILE A 73 -0.33 6.12 13.57
CA ILE A 73 -1.07 5.05 14.25
C ILE A 73 -2.17 4.50 13.34
N ILE A 74 -2.93 5.39 12.70
CA ILE A 74 -3.99 4.99 11.74
C ILE A 74 -3.38 4.20 10.57
N GLU A 75 -2.27 4.68 10.00
CA GLU A 75 -1.56 3.98 8.93
C GLU A 75 -1.04 2.61 9.38
N GLY A 76 -0.48 2.52 10.58
CA GLY A 76 -0.05 1.27 11.19
C GLY A 76 -1.21 0.28 11.34
N LEU A 77 -2.37 0.74 11.81
CA LEU A 77 -3.59 -0.07 11.93
C LEU A 77 -4.12 -0.51 10.56
N ALA A 78 -4.14 0.37 9.58
CA ALA A 78 -4.54 0.03 8.23
C ALA A 78 -3.67 -1.10 7.65
N LYS A 79 -2.35 -0.95 7.71
CA LYS A 79 -1.38 -1.93 7.20
C LYS A 79 -1.44 -3.26 7.96
N THR A 80 -1.46 -3.23 9.29
CA THR A 80 -1.49 -4.47 10.08
C THR A 80 -2.80 -5.25 9.87
N ASN A 81 -3.95 -4.58 9.84
CA ASN A 81 -5.22 -5.23 9.55
C ASN A 81 -5.27 -5.80 8.14
N PHE A 82 -4.70 -5.11 7.14
CA PHE A 82 -4.60 -5.63 5.78
C PHE A 82 -3.80 -6.93 5.74
N PHE A 83 -2.60 -6.97 6.35
CA PHE A 83 -1.76 -8.17 6.37
C PHE A 83 -2.32 -9.31 7.23
N LEU A 84 -3.17 -9.01 8.21
CA LEU A 84 -3.88 -9.99 9.01
C LEU A 84 -5.16 -10.53 8.32
N GLY A 85 -5.51 -10.01 7.16
CA GLY A 85 -6.74 -10.36 6.45
C GLY A 85 -8.01 -9.72 7.01
N ASN A 86 -7.89 -8.80 7.96
CA ASN A 86 -9.00 -8.04 8.53
C ASN A 86 -9.40 -6.89 7.58
N LEU A 87 -9.86 -7.23 6.38
CA LEU A 87 -9.98 -6.29 5.26
C LEU A 87 -10.97 -5.15 5.55
N SER A 88 -12.09 -5.41 6.22
CA SER A 88 -13.04 -4.35 6.59
C SER A 88 -12.42 -3.29 7.51
N LYS A 89 -11.61 -3.73 8.50
CA LYS A 89 -10.90 -2.78 9.38
C LYS A 89 -9.79 -2.05 8.63
N ALA A 90 -9.08 -2.73 7.75
CA ALA A 90 -8.05 -2.12 6.92
C ALA A 90 -8.66 -1.01 6.03
N THR A 91 -9.78 -1.30 5.36
CA THR A 91 -10.50 -0.34 4.52
C THR A 91 -10.96 0.88 5.34
N PHE A 92 -11.54 0.65 6.53
CA PHE A 92 -11.93 1.73 7.45
C PHE A 92 -10.75 2.66 7.78
N PHE A 93 -9.60 2.12 8.16
CA PHE A 93 -8.43 2.93 8.51
C PHE A 93 -7.79 3.61 7.30
N TYR A 94 -7.79 2.99 6.12
CA TYR A 94 -7.34 3.66 4.89
C TYR A 94 -8.29 4.80 4.50
N GLU A 95 -9.60 4.63 4.69
CA GLU A 95 -10.57 5.70 4.48
C GLU A 95 -10.34 6.88 5.44
N GLU A 96 -10.08 6.60 6.71
CA GLU A 96 -9.70 7.65 7.68
C GLU A 96 -8.44 8.40 7.23
N LEU A 97 -7.40 7.69 6.75
CA LEU A 97 -6.18 8.34 6.25
C LEU A 97 -6.44 9.33 5.12
N ILE A 98 -7.26 8.96 4.14
CA ILE A 98 -7.58 9.86 3.01
C ILE A 98 -8.51 11.01 3.41
N LYS A 99 -9.29 10.86 4.49
CA LYS A 99 -10.05 11.98 5.07
C LYS A 99 -9.13 13.00 5.75
N PHE A 100 -8.08 12.53 6.46
CA PHE A 100 -7.08 13.42 7.08
C PHE A 100 -6.18 14.12 6.07
N ASN A 101 -5.78 13.41 5.03
CA ASN A 101 -4.95 13.94 3.97
C ASN A 101 -5.48 13.49 2.61
N PRO A 102 -6.42 14.25 2.01
CA PRO A 102 -7.01 13.91 0.72
C PRO A 102 -6.02 13.86 -0.45
N SER A 103 -4.86 14.52 -0.34
CA SER A 103 -3.81 14.50 -1.35
C SER A 103 -2.79 13.36 -1.17
N PHE A 104 -2.96 12.49 -0.17
CA PHE A 104 -2.07 11.37 0.10
C PHE A 104 -2.30 10.21 -0.88
N LEU A 105 -1.64 10.26 -2.03
CA LEU A 105 -1.84 9.30 -3.14
C LEU A 105 -1.59 7.83 -2.74
N GLU A 106 -0.60 7.56 -1.86
CA GLU A 106 -0.38 6.18 -1.37
C GLU A 106 -1.59 5.69 -0.56
N GLY A 107 -2.18 6.55 0.28
CA GLY A 107 -3.40 6.24 1.02
C GLY A 107 -4.55 5.87 0.09
N TRP A 108 -4.78 6.66 -0.95
CA TRP A 108 -5.78 6.37 -1.98
C TRP A 108 -5.53 5.03 -2.69
N THR A 109 -4.29 4.76 -3.10
CA THR A 109 -3.92 3.51 -3.76
C THR A 109 -4.22 2.29 -2.86
N LYS A 110 -3.89 2.40 -1.56
CA LYS A 110 -4.16 1.33 -0.59
C LYS A 110 -5.66 1.20 -0.28
N PHE A 111 -6.36 2.31 -0.16
CA PHE A 111 -7.81 2.32 0.01
C PHE A 111 -8.52 1.64 -1.16
N LEU A 112 -8.26 2.08 -2.40
CA LEU A 112 -8.85 1.49 -3.59
C LEU A 112 -8.49 0.00 -3.74
N GLY A 113 -7.27 -0.39 -3.38
CA GLY A 113 -6.86 -1.79 -3.34
C GLY A 113 -7.62 -2.60 -2.30
N SER A 114 -7.82 -2.07 -1.08
CA SER A 114 -8.51 -2.78 0.00
C SER A 114 -10.01 -2.91 -0.21
N ILE A 115 -10.62 -1.90 -0.81
CA ILE A 115 -12.06 -1.83 -1.04
C ILE A 115 -12.56 -2.89 -2.05
N ASN A 116 -11.68 -3.36 -2.95
CA ASN A 116 -11.99 -4.45 -3.87
C ASN A 116 -12.30 -5.78 -3.16
N TYR A 117 -11.89 -5.93 -1.91
CA TYR A 117 -12.18 -7.10 -1.08
C TYR A 117 -13.37 -6.87 -0.15
N HIS A 118 -14.02 -5.70 -0.23
CA HIS A 118 -15.15 -5.37 0.62
C HIS A 118 -16.47 -5.82 -0.02
N GLN A 119 -17.20 -6.72 0.64
CA GLN A 119 -18.40 -7.36 0.09
C GLN A 119 -19.56 -6.40 -0.17
N ASN A 120 -19.60 -5.24 0.47
CA ASN A 120 -20.75 -4.33 0.47
C ASN A 120 -20.55 -3.06 -0.35
N ILE A 121 -19.52 -2.98 -1.19
CA ILE A 121 -19.33 -1.84 -2.08
C ILE A 121 -20.03 -2.12 -3.40
N ASP A 122 -20.91 -1.21 -3.81
CA ASP A 122 -21.47 -1.28 -5.14
C ASP A 122 -20.49 -0.70 -6.20
N GLN A 123 -20.72 -1.08 -7.44
CA GLN A 123 -19.88 -0.66 -8.56
C GLN A 123 -19.87 0.86 -8.76
N LYS A 124 -20.96 1.55 -8.46
CA LYS A 124 -21.07 3.01 -8.59
C LYS A 124 -20.21 3.71 -7.55
N GLN A 125 -20.31 3.27 -6.29
CA GLN A 125 -19.47 3.81 -5.21
C GLN A 125 -17.98 3.62 -5.49
N TYR A 126 -17.59 2.43 -5.97
CA TYR A 126 -16.20 2.15 -6.36
C TYR A 126 -15.72 3.10 -7.46
N LEU A 127 -16.55 3.28 -8.51
CA LEU A 127 -16.23 4.19 -9.61
C LEU A 127 -16.11 5.64 -9.15
N ASP A 128 -16.94 6.09 -8.22
CA ASP A 128 -16.86 7.44 -7.68
C ASP A 128 -15.58 7.68 -6.87
N PHE A 129 -15.10 6.67 -6.15
CA PHE A 129 -13.77 6.74 -5.50
C PHE A 129 -12.63 6.76 -6.53
N CYS A 130 -12.72 5.95 -7.58
CA CYS A 130 -11.73 5.98 -8.66
C CYS A 130 -11.65 7.35 -9.35
N LYS A 131 -12.79 8.01 -9.59
CA LYS A 131 -12.84 9.35 -10.17
C LYS A 131 -12.18 10.38 -9.24
N LYS A 132 -12.48 10.34 -7.93
CA LYS A 132 -11.82 11.22 -6.96
C LYS A 132 -10.30 11.06 -6.96
N PHE A 133 -9.82 9.82 -7.08
CA PHE A 133 -8.40 9.55 -7.17
C PHE A 133 -7.81 10.06 -8.50
N ASP A 134 -8.51 9.88 -9.60
CA ASP A 134 -8.12 10.39 -10.91
C ASP A 134 -7.98 11.91 -10.89
N ASP A 135 -8.97 12.63 -10.36
CA ASP A 135 -8.94 14.09 -10.20
C ASP A 135 -7.72 14.59 -9.42
N LEU A 136 -7.18 13.79 -8.49
CA LEU A 136 -5.97 14.11 -7.74
C LEU A 136 -4.67 13.84 -8.52
N THR A 137 -4.72 13.00 -9.52
CA THR A 137 -3.53 12.51 -10.24
C THR A 137 -3.39 13.10 -11.63
N VAL A 138 -4.48 13.54 -12.22
CA VAL A 138 -4.50 14.05 -13.60
C VAL A 138 -4.12 15.55 -13.62
N ASP A 139 -2.85 15.80 -13.80
CA ASP A 139 -2.32 17.14 -14.14
C ASP A 139 -2.25 17.37 -15.67
N ARG A 140 -2.92 16.53 -16.47
CA ARG A 140 -2.76 16.55 -17.93
C ARG A 140 -4.06 16.22 -18.66
N GLU A 141 -4.57 17.18 -19.40
CA GLU A 141 -5.45 16.91 -20.53
C GLU A 141 -4.69 16.10 -21.59
N ILE A 142 -4.78 14.80 -21.55
CA ILE A 142 -4.32 13.95 -22.66
C ILE A 142 -5.33 14.12 -23.79
N LYS A 143 -5.07 15.01 -24.71
CA LYS A 143 -5.84 15.14 -25.94
C LYS A 143 -5.54 13.92 -26.83
N LEU A 144 -6.37 12.89 -26.69
CA LEU A 144 -6.31 11.76 -27.61
C LEU A 144 -6.67 12.26 -29.01
N LYS A 145 -5.72 12.21 -29.95
CA LYS A 145 -6.00 12.44 -31.36
C LYS A 145 -6.93 11.32 -31.82
N LYS A 146 -8.12 11.68 -32.32
CA LYS A 146 -8.99 10.73 -33.02
C LYS A 146 -8.21 10.20 -34.23
N ARG A 147 -7.86 8.91 -34.20
CA ARG A 147 -7.23 8.23 -35.31
C ARG A 147 -8.35 7.61 -36.17
N SER A 148 -8.38 7.90 -37.43
CA SER A 148 -9.21 7.14 -38.36
C SER A 148 -8.65 5.71 -38.45
N ILE A 149 -9.47 4.72 -38.15
CA ILE A 149 -9.08 3.31 -38.26
C ILE A 149 -9.24 2.93 -39.73
N ASN A 150 -8.12 2.74 -40.42
CA ASN A 150 -8.13 2.10 -41.71
C ASN A 150 -8.16 0.58 -41.48
N ARG A 151 -9.15 -0.13 -42.03
CA ARG A 151 -9.33 -1.58 -41.80
C ARG A 151 -8.22 -2.42 -42.46
N ASP A 152 -7.46 -1.85 -43.37
CA ASP A 152 -6.36 -2.51 -44.08
C ASP A 152 -5.00 -2.32 -43.36
N GLU A 153 -4.95 -1.52 -42.33
CA GLU A 153 -3.76 -1.33 -41.53
C GLU A 153 -3.69 -2.32 -40.34
N LYS A 154 -2.45 -2.70 -39.99
CA LYS A 154 -2.20 -3.54 -38.80
C LYS A 154 -2.74 -2.87 -37.53
N ILE A 155 -3.32 -3.68 -36.67
CA ILE A 155 -3.80 -3.22 -35.36
C ILE A 155 -2.59 -3.02 -34.43
N ASN A 156 -2.38 -1.80 -33.98
CA ASN A 156 -1.35 -1.52 -32.97
C ASN A 156 -1.87 -1.83 -31.57
N ILE A 157 -1.28 -2.81 -30.92
CA ILE A 157 -1.61 -3.19 -29.54
C ILE A 157 -0.54 -2.63 -28.60
N GLY A 158 -0.96 -1.76 -27.66
CA GLY A 158 -0.11 -1.26 -26.59
C GLY A 158 -0.28 -2.10 -25.31
N PHE A 159 0.83 -2.56 -24.74
CA PHE A 159 0.85 -3.20 -23.44
C PHE A 159 1.49 -2.26 -22.43
N VAL A 160 0.80 -2.00 -21.32
CA VAL A 160 1.29 -1.15 -20.24
C VAL A 160 1.24 -1.92 -18.92
N SER A 161 2.38 -2.11 -18.28
CA SER A 161 2.44 -2.75 -16.97
C SER A 161 3.74 -2.38 -16.23
N PRO A 162 3.69 -2.13 -14.92
CA PRO A 162 4.89 -1.97 -14.09
C PRO A 162 5.65 -3.31 -13.93
N ASP A 163 5.06 -4.43 -14.35
CA ASP A 163 5.54 -5.78 -14.13
C ASP A 163 6.26 -6.39 -15.35
N PHE A 164 6.61 -5.57 -16.35
CA PHE A 164 7.50 -5.97 -17.46
C PHE A 164 8.95 -6.10 -17.01
N LYS A 165 9.16 -6.90 -15.97
CA LYS A 165 10.43 -7.25 -15.36
C LYS A 165 10.38 -8.71 -14.93
N SER A 166 11.30 -9.18 -14.09
CA SER A 166 11.26 -10.53 -13.52
C SER A 166 10.06 -10.69 -12.57
N HIS A 167 8.87 -10.90 -13.14
CA HIS A 167 7.58 -11.00 -12.46
C HIS A 167 6.68 -12.02 -13.16
N SER A 168 5.74 -12.64 -12.43
CA SER A 168 4.83 -13.65 -12.98
C SER A 168 4.06 -13.17 -14.22
N VAL A 169 3.60 -11.90 -14.23
CA VAL A 169 2.90 -11.30 -15.38
C VAL A 169 3.75 -11.34 -16.65
N SER A 170 5.04 -11.02 -16.56
CA SER A 170 5.93 -11.01 -17.72
C SER A 170 6.16 -12.43 -18.29
N PHE A 171 6.15 -13.46 -17.45
CA PHE A 171 6.27 -14.85 -17.92
C PHE A 171 5.07 -15.30 -18.75
N PHE A 172 3.85 -14.97 -18.30
CA PHE A 172 2.63 -15.27 -19.07
C PHE A 172 2.57 -14.47 -20.37
N LEU A 173 2.91 -13.18 -20.33
CA LEU A 173 2.83 -12.31 -21.49
C LEU A 173 3.85 -12.68 -22.57
N LYS A 174 5.04 -13.16 -22.21
CA LYS A 174 6.10 -13.54 -23.14
C LYS A 174 5.62 -14.55 -24.18
N ASP A 175 4.89 -15.57 -23.75
CA ASP A 175 4.38 -16.61 -24.67
C ASP A 175 3.29 -16.07 -25.60
N ILE A 176 2.44 -15.17 -25.10
CA ILE A 176 1.42 -14.49 -25.91
C ILE A 176 2.11 -13.65 -26.99
N LEU A 177 3.09 -12.82 -26.61
CA LEU A 177 3.81 -11.96 -27.56
C LEU A 177 4.61 -12.74 -28.60
N ASN A 178 5.12 -13.91 -28.25
CA ASN A 178 5.82 -14.79 -29.19
C ASN A 178 4.89 -15.47 -30.19
N LYS A 179 3.62 -15.71 -29.81
CA LYS A 179 2.63 -16.43 -30.63
C LYS A 179 1.65 -15.51 -31.34
N ILE A 180 1.66 -14.22 -31.06
CA ILE A 180 0.76 -13.27 -31.73
C ILE A 180 1.03 -13.24 -33.24
N ASP A 181 -0.02 -13.19 -34.04
CA ASP A 181 0.07 -13.11 -35.50
C ASP A 181 0.56 -11.71 -35.94
N LYS A 182 1.86 -11.61 -36.18
CA LYS A 182 2.52 -10.35 -36.59
C LYS A 182 2.10 -9.84 -37.97
N SER A 183 1.29 -10.60 -38.69
CA SER A 183 0.70 -10.13 -39.97
C SER A 183 -0.51 -9.22 -39.75
N LYS A 184 -1.19 -9.40 -38.59
CA LYS A 184 -2.40 -8.65 -38.22
C LYS A 184 -2.14 -7.55 -37.21
N PHE A 185 -1.05 -7.69 -36.42
CA PHE A 185 -0.68 -6.82 -35.28
C PHE A 185 0.74 -6.29 -35.41
#